data_c8744d5d4f0b0d0baf52c326dd252315
#
_entry.id   c8744d5d4f0b0d0baf52c326dd252315
#
_cell.length_a   1.000
_cell.length_b   1.000
_cell.length_c   1.000
_cell.angle_alpha   90.00
_cell.angle_beta   90.00
_cell.angle_gamma   90.00
#
_symmetry.space_group_name_H-M   'P 1'
#
loop_
_entity.id
_entity.type
_entity.pdbx_description
1 polymer ?
#
loop_
_entity_poly.entity_id
_entity_poly.type
_entity_poly.pdbx_seq_one_letter_code
_entity_poly.pdbx_strand_id
1 'polypeptide(L)'
;MSKYLLAILFGGAIFAQDQFEIGANVGYGFYRDGTIFSAVGTADAGIRNRFAAGIILGEEMTDYVSGEFRYLYHDGHPFLDAPGVKADIQGNSDALTYALLFHFKKRDHRWRPFLAGGVGAKEYVIAGPAPFPQPIPQIASLTTNDVWKVAFDAGGGVKIRLIPHMLLRAEFRDYITTFPRQEIVPAPHNTARGIFEQFTPLFGVSYTF
;
A
#
# COMPACT_ATOMS: atom_id res chain seq x y z
N MET A 1 -15.14 6.16 32.82
CA MET A 1 -15.94 5.40 31.85
C MET A 1 -15.11 4.66 30.78
N SER A 2 -13.80 4.51 30.95
CA SER A 2 -12.92 3.94 29.88
C SER A 2 -12.52 2.46 30.07
N LYS A 3 -12.81 1.85 31.21
CA LYS A 3 -12.37 0.47 31.51
C LYS A 3 -13.29 -0.64 30.99
N TYR A 4 -14.51 -0.30 30.60
CA TYR A 4 -15.50 -1.28 30.14
C TYR A 4 -15.57 -1.44 28.61
N LEU A 5 -14.99 -0.50 27.84
CA LEU A 5 -14.96 -0.59 26.38
C LEU A 5 -13.97 -1.64 25.88
N LEU A 6 -12.89 -1.88 26.61
CA LEU A 6 -11.88 -2.89 26.27
C LEU A 6 -12.35 -4.32 26.55
N ALA A 7 -13.24 -4.51 27.54
CA ALA A 7 -13.76 -5.83 27.92
C ALA A 7 -14.79 -6.37 26.91
N ILE A 8 -15.48 -5.51 26.17
CA ILE A 8 -16.47 -5.91 25.15
C ILE A 8 -15.79 -6.45 23.88
N LEU A 9 -14.59 -5.97 23.54
CA LEU A 9 -13.82 -6.45 22.40
C LEU A 9 -13.19 -7.84 22.63
N PHE A 10 -12.94 -8.23 23.87
CA PHE A 10 -12.39 -9.54 24.22
C PHE A 10 -13.45 -10.60 24.57
N GLY A 11 -14.67 -10.20 24.89
CA GLY A 11 -15.75 -11.11 25.32
C GLY A 11 -16.40 -11.90 24.18
N GLY A 12 -16.22 -11.52 22.92
CA GLY A 12 -16.79 -12.18 21.74
C GLY A 12 -15.91 -13.28 21.14
N ALA A 13 -14.65 -13.40 21.56
CA ALA A 13 -13.66 -14.28 20.92
C ALA A 13 -13.77 -15.77 21.31
N ILE A 14 -14.68 -16.15 22.20
CA ILE A 14 -14.69 -17.51 22.79
C ILE A 14 -15.47 -18.56 21.95
N PHE A 15 -16.20 -18.14 20.92
CA PHE A 15 -17.05 -19.06 20.14
C PHE A 15 -16.77 -19.15 18.63
N ALA A 16 -15.70 -18.51 18.14
CA ALA A 16 -15.38 -18.52 16.72
C ALA A 16 -14.10 -19.31 16.47
N GLN A 17 -14.20 -20.61 16.29
CA GLN A 17 -13.07 -21.43 15.83
C GLN A 17 -12.60 -20.94 14.45
N ASP A 18 -11.33 -20.48 14.36
CA ASP A 18 -10.64 -20.05 13.14
C ASP A 18 -11.33 -18.92 12.34
N GLN A 19 -12.02 -18.01 13.01
CA GLN A 19 -12.69 -16.88 12.32
C GLN A 19 -11.82 -15.65 12.18
N PHE A 20 -10.80 -15.49 13.02
CA PHE A 20 -9.92 -14.33 12.98
C PHE A 20 -8.51 -14.71 12.58
N GLU A 21 -7.87 -13.80 11.88
CA GLU A 21 -6.51 -13.95 11.38
C GLU A 21 -5.69 -12.70 11.74
N ILE A 22 -4.50 -12.87 12.31
CA ILE A 22 -3.51 -11.83 12.48
C ILE A 22 -2.25 -12.22 11.74
N GLY A 23 -1.66 -11.28 11.00
CA GLY A 23 -0.48 -11.60 10.21
C GLY A 23 0.45 -10.42 10.00
N ALA A 24 1.65 -10.74 9.51
CA ALA A 24 2.63 -9.78 9.07
C ALA A 24 3.17 -10.18 7.70
N ASN A 25 3.54 -9.20 6.91
CA ASN A 25 4.13 -9.41 5.60
C ASN A 25 5.28 -8.43 5.33
N VAL A 26 6.13 -8.84 4.41
CA VAL A 26 7.22 -8.04 3.87
C VAL A 26 7.23 -8.17 2.35
N GLY A 27 7.74 -7.17 1.67
CA GLY A 27 7.79 -7.18 0.22
C GLY A 27 8.56 -6.00 -0.36
N TYR A 28 8.27 -5.71 -1.61
CA TYR A 28 8.94 -4.66 -2.35
C TYR A 28 7.91 -3.92 -3.22
N GLY A 29 7.88 -2.59 -3.13
CA GLY A 29 6.98 -1.74 -3.91
C GLY A 29 7.62 -1.34 -5.24
N PHE A 30 6.91 -1.59 -6.33
CA PHE A 30 7.24 -1.13 -7.68
C PHE A 30 6.23 -0.08 -8.10
N TYR A 31 6.68 1.15 -8.30
CA TYR A 31 5.81 2.23 -8.72
C TYR A 31 5.83 2.41 -10.23
N ARG A 32 4.68 2.73 -10.79
CA ARG A 32 4.58 3.17 -12.17
C ARG A 32 4.82 4.67 -12.20
N ASP A 33 5.93 5.07 -12.81
CA ASP A 33 6.32 6.47 -12.91
C ASP A 33 5.36 7.26 -13.80
N GLY A 34 5.16 8.53 -13.46
CA GLY A 34 4.46 9.49 -14.29
C GLY A 34 5.44 10.35 -15.07
N THR A 35 5.00 10.89 -16.21
CA THR A 35 5.78 11.88 -16.96
C THR A 35 5.10 13.24 -16.85
N ILE A 36 5.87 14.27 -16.52
CA ILE A 36 5.44 15.67 -16.51
C ILE A 36 5.87 16.31 -17.83
N PHE A 37 4.90 16.84 -18.55
CA PHE A 37 5.11 17.51 -19.82
C PHE A 37 5.18 19.03 -19.62
N SER A 38 6.19 19.67 -20.20
CA SER A 38 6.44 21.10 -20.15
C SER A 38 6.86 21.63 -21.53
N ALA A 39 6.74 22.91 -21.75
CA ALA A 39 7.23 23.57 -22.96
C ALA A 39 8.75 23.49 -23.12
N VAL A 40 9.49 23.29 -22.04
CA VAL A 40 10.97 23.23 -22.02
C VAL A 40 11.51 21.79 -21.99
N GLY A 41 10.63 20.77 -22.00
CA GLY A 41 11.03 19.37 -21.97
C GLY A 41 10.12 18.50 -21.10
N THR A 42 10.55 17.28 -20.87
CA THR A 42 9.83 16.30 -20.03
C THR A 42 10.68 15.89 -18.85
N ALA A 43 10.04 15.52 -17.74
CA ALA A 43 10.68 14.88 -16.60
C ALA A 43 9.86 13.67 -16.15
N ASP A 44 10.55 12.59 -15.81
CA ASP A 44 9.93 11.46 -15.14
C ASP A 44 9.82 11.76 -13.65
N ALA A 45 8.66 11.51 -13.11
CA ALA A 45 8.30 11.82 -11.73
C ALA A 45 7.59 10.62 -11.11
N GLY A 46 7.97 10.27 -9.91
CA GLY A 46 7.41 9.11 -9.23
C GLY A 46 7.99 8.92 -7.85
N ILE A 47 7.91 7.69 -7.37
CA ILE A 47 8.48 7.26 -6.11
C ILE A 47 9.42 6.09 -6.39
N ARG A 48 10.63 6.12 -5.82
CA ARG A 48 11.62 5.06 -5.99
C ARG A 48 11.10 3.73 -5.42
N ASN A 49 11.34 2.67 -6.17
CA ASN A 49 11.00 1.30 -5.77
C ASN A 49 11.82 0.89 -4.55
N ARG A 50 11.14 0.45 -3.49
CA ARG A 50 11.78 0.12 -2.22
C ARG A 50 10.98 -0.91 -1.42
N PHE A 51 11.52 -1.25 -0.24
CA PHE A 51 10.97 -2.18 0.72
C PHE A 51 9.56 -1.82 1.20
N ALA A 52 8.77 -2.85 1.48
CA ALA A 52 7.44 -2.74 2.09
C ALA A 52 7.29 -3.72 3.25
N ALA A 53 6.57 -3.33 4.28
CA ALA A 53 6.22 -4.20 5.40
C ALA A 53 4.85 -3.83 5.97
N GLY A 54 4.10 -4.80 6.46
CA GLY A 54 2.77 -4.55 6.97
C GLY A 54 2.23 -5.58 7.93
N ILE A 55 1.08 -5.24 8.47
CA ILE A 55 0.27 -6.10 9.35
C ILE A 55 -1.12 -6.31 8.75
N ILE A 56 -1.72 -7.42 9.11
CA ILE A 56 -3.00 -7.87 8.60
C ILE A 56 -3.86 -8.29 9.79
N LEU A 57 -5.12 -7.85 9.75
CA LEU A 57 -6.18 -8.32 10.63
C LEU A 57 -7.33 -8.79 9.73
N GLY A 58 -7.60 -10.09 9.74
CA GLY A 58 -8.60 -10.71 8.88
C GLY A 58 -9.72 -11.37 9.68
N GLU A 59 -10.87 -11.49 9.03
CA GLU A 59 -12.00 -12.28 9.50
C GLU A 59 -12.54 -13.16 8.38
N GLU A 60 -12.79 -14.41 8.68
CA GLU A 60 -13.40 -15.34 7.74
C GLU A 60 -14.93 -15.24 7.85
N MET A 61 -15.57 -14.61 6.87
CA MET A 61 -17.03 -14.41 6.84
C MET A 61 -17.77 -15.69 6.41
N THR A 62 -17.20 -16.37 5.40
CA THR A 62 -17.74 -17.63 4.87
C THR A 62 -16.60 -18.56 4.46
N ASP A 63 -16.91 -19.76 3.94
CA ASP A 63 -15.90 -20.66 3.38
C ASP A 63 -15.10 -20.06 2.22
N TYR A 64 -15.68 -19.09 1.51
CA TYR A 64 -15.13 -18.52 0.28
C TYR A 64 -14.86 -17.02 0.34
N VAL A 65 -15.32 -16.34 1.39
CA VAL A 65 -15.16 -14.88 1.52
C VAL A 65 -14.57 -14.55 2.87
N SER A 66 -13.54 -13.72 2.87
CA SER A 66 -12.98 -13.10 4.09
C SER A 66 -12.82 -11.60 3.93
N GLY A 67 -12.90 -10.89 5.05
CA GLY A 67 -12.56 -9.49 5.17
C GLY A 67 -11.15 -9.32 5.70
N GLU A 68 -10.46 -8.28 5.28
CA GLU A 68 -9.08 -8.03 5.71
C GLU A 68 -8.82 -6.54 5.89
N PHE A 69 -8.48 -6.13 7.09
CA PHE A 69 -7.84 -4.86 7.39
C PHE A 69 -6.35 -5.00 7.19
N ARG A 70 -5.74 -4.07 6.44
CA ARG A 70 -4.31 -4.07 6.16
C ARG A 70 -3.71 -2.70 6.40
N TYR A 71 -2.65 -2.64 7.18
CA TYR A 71 -1.71 -1.54 7.21
C TYR A 71 -0.45 -1.96 6.46
N LEU A 72 0.04 -1.12 5.56
CA LEU A 72 1.25 -1.37 4.79
C LEU A 72 2.10 -0.11 4.71
N TYR A 73 3.29 -0.19 5.27
CA TYR A 73 4.36 0.78 5.15
C TYR A 73 5.17 0.51 3.88
N HIS A 74 5.50 1.56 3.15
CA HIS A 74 6.43 1.51 2.03
C HIS A 74 7.51 2.56 2.24
N ASP A 75 8.76 2.15 2.28
CA ASP A 75 9.88 3.05 2.07
C ASP A 75 9.85 3.52 0.61
N GLY A 76 9.93 4.82 0.36
CA GLY A 76 9.83 5.32 -1.00
C GLY A 76 10.18 6.79 -1.10
N HIS A 77 11.15 7.13 -1.96
CA HIS A 77 11.61 8.51 -2.16
C HIS A 77 10.94 9.12 -3.38
N PRO A 78 10.16 10.19 -3.25
CA PRO A 78 9.71 10.98 -4.39
C PRO A 78 10.90 11.50 -5.19
N PHE A 79 10.82 11.42 -6.52
CA PHE A 79 11.90 11.81 -7.40
C PHE A 79 11.42 12.61 -8.62
N LEU A 80 12.37 13.36 -9.20
CA LEU A 80 12.26 14.04 -10.47
C LEU A 80 13.53 13.78 -11.29
N ASP A 81 13.39 13.09 -12.40
CA ASP A 81 14.50 12.77 -13.30
C ASP A 81 14.25 13.43 -14.67
N ALA A 82 15.24 14.21 -15.13
CA ALA A 82 15.28 14.79 -16.47
C ALA A 82 16.67 14.56 -17.09
N PRO A 83 16.86 14.74 -18.39
CA PRO A 83 18.16 14.61 -19.00
C PRO A 83 19.24 15.43 -18.29
N GLY A 84 20.24 14.75 -17.71
CA GLY A 84 21.34 15.37 -16.96
C GLY A 84 21.02 15.81 -15.52
N VAL A 85 19.79 15.63 -15.05
CA VAL A 85 19.38 16.02 -13.69
C VAL A 85 18.61 14.88 -13.03
N LYS A 86 19.07 14.47 -11.86
CA LYS A 86 18.38 13.51 -10.98
C LYS A 86 18.21 14.12 -9.60
N ALA A 87 17.01 14.11 -9.09
CA ALA A 87 16.71 14.59 -7.76
C ALA A 87 15.71 13.67 -7.06
N ASP A 88 15.95 13.39 -5.81
CA ASP A 88 15.03 12.70 -4.94
C ASP A 88 15.01 13.32 -3.55
N ILE A 89 13.96 13.04 -2.79
CA ILE A 89 13.78 13.46 -1.41
C ILE A 89 13.36 12.25 -0.57
N GLN A 90 13.86 12.16 0.65
CA GLN A 90 13.47 11.07 1.55
C GLN A 90 11.98 11.14 1.86
N GLY A 91 11.33 9.98 1.81
CA GLY A 91 9.92 9.84 2.10
C GLY A 91 9.51 8.39 2.28
N ASN A 92 8.28 8.22 2.69
CA ASN A 92 7.61 6.92 2.80
C ASN A 92 6.14 7.08 2.45
N SER A 93 5.43 5.98 2.36
CA SER A 93 3.97 6.01 2.30
C SER A 93 3.36 4.93 3.17
N ASP A 94 2.21 5.27 3.76
CA ASP A 94 1.45 4.42 4.66
C ASP A 94 0.07 4.18 4.06
N ALA A 95 -0.29 2.92 3.83
CA ALA A 95 -1.59 2.56 3.32
C ALA A 95 -2.40 1.82 4.39
N LEU A 96 -3.63 2.27 4.62
CA LEU A 96 -4.61 1.59 5.45
C LEU A 96 -5.81 1.24 4.57
N THR A 97 -6.02 -0.06 4.32
CA THR A 97 -7.09 -0.55 3.44
C THR A 97 -7.94 -1.61 4.10
N TYR A 98 -9.19 -1.70 3.67
CA TYR A 98 -10.06 -2.84 3.93
C TYR A 98 -10.40 -3.50 2.61
N ALA A 99 -10.14 -4.81 2.51
CA ALA A 99 -10.35 -5.60 1.31
C ALA A 99 -11.22 -6.83 1.58
N LEU A 100 -12.04 -7.18 0.60
CA LEU A 100 -12.69 -8.50 0.54
C LEU A 100 -11.83 -9.45 -0.28
N LEU A 101 -11.64 -10.65 0.25
CA LEU A 101 -10.92 -11.74 -0.37
C LEU A 101 -11.89 -12.82 -0.81
N PHE A 102 -11.85 -13.18 -2.09
CA PHE A 102 -12.65 -14.26 -2.66
C PHE A 102 -11.77 -15.46 -2.90
N HIS A 103 -11.97 -16.50 -2.10
CA HIS A 103 -11.20 -17.74 -2.14
C HIS A 103 -11.78 -18.72 -3.14
N PHE A 104 -10.92 -19.38 -3.92
CA PHE A 104 -11.32 -20.42 -4.87
C PHE A 104 -11.49 -21.80 -4.22
N LYS A 105 -11.12 -21.93 -2.94
CA LYS A 105 -11.23 -23.17 -2.17
C LYS A 105 -11.71 -22.90 -0.76
N LYS A 106 -12.37 -23.89 -0.15
CA LYS A 106 -12.87 -23.83 1.24
C LYS A 106 -11.73 -23.72 2.24
N ARG A 107 -12.06 -23.36 3.49
CA ARG A 107 -11.11 -23.17 4.60
C ARG A 107 -10.29 -24.41 4.94
N ASP A 108 -10.85 -25.62 4.77
CA ASP A 108 -10.21 -26.88 5.09
C ASP A 108 -9.06 -27.26 4.16
N HIS A 109 -8.98 -26.64 2.98
CA HIS A 109 -7.92 -26.92 2.02
C HIS A 109 -6.57 -26.37 2.48
N ARG A 110 -5.51 -27.16 2.24
CA ARG A 110 -4.14 -26.76 2.60
C ARG A 110 -3.66 -25.52 1.88
N TRP A 111 -4.11 -25.27 0.66
CA TRP A 111 -3.78 -24.09 -0.14
C TRP A 111 -5.06 -23.45 -0.68
N ARG A 112 -5.17 -22.15 -0.48
CA ARG A 112 -6.36 -21.36 -0.81
C ARG A 112 -5.94 -20.16 -1.66
N PRO A 113 -5.99 -20.26 -2.99
CA PRO A 113 -5.82 -19.11 -3.86
C PRO A 113 -6.99 -18.14 -3.68
N PHE A 114 -6.73 -16.85 -3.83
CA PHE A 114 -7.76 -15.82 -3.70
C PHE A 114 -7.51 -14.64 -4.63
N LEU A 115 -8.58 -13.91 -4.93
CA LEU A 115 -8.56 -12.55 -5.45
C LEU A 115 -8.99 -11.60 -4.33
N ALA A 116 -8.47 -10.38 -4.37
CA ALA A 116 -8.79 -9.36 -3.39
C ALA A 116 -9.14 -8.05 -4.08
N GLY A 117 -10.10 -7.35 -3.49
CA GLY A 117 -10.46 -5.99 -3.88
C GLY A 117 -10.89 -5.18 -2.67
N GLY A 118 -10.38 -3.96 -2.56
CA GLY A 118 -10.60 -3.14 -1.39
C GLY A 118 -10.42 -1.65 -1.65
N VAL A 119 -10.67 -0.89 -0.61
CA VAL A 119 -10.54 0.56 -0.60
C VAL A 119 -10.02 1.03 0.75
N GLY A 120 -9.33 2.15 0.74
CA GLY A 120 -8.81 2.77 1.95
C GLY A 120 -8.19 4.13 1.70
N ALA A 121 -7.23 4.47 2.54
CA ALA A 121 -6.47 5.70 2.43
C ALA A 121 -4.98 5.39 2.36
N LYS A 122 -4.26 6.21 1.62
CA LYS A 122 -2.81 6.16 1.54
C LYS A 122 -2.26 7.55 1.80
N GLU A 123 -1.37 7.63 2.76
CA GLU A 123 -0.58 8.82 3.06
C GLU A 123 0.77 8.72 2.38
N TYR A 124 1.20 9.80 1.80
CA TYR A 124 2.57 10.00 1.34
C TYR A 124 3.22 11.00 2.27
N VAL A 125 4.37 10.66 2.84
CA VAL A 125 5.06 11.43 3.89
C VAL A 125 6.45 11.80 3.43
N ILE A 126 6.80 13.07 3.52
CA ILE A 126 8.12 13.56 3.19
C ILE A 126 8.96 13.70 4.47
N ALA A 127 10.05 12.96 4.53
CA ALA A 127 10.92 12.91 5.72
C ALA A 127 12.18 13.80 5.60
N GLY A 128 12.50 14.31 4.40
CA GLY A 128 13.70 15.09 4.13
C GLY A 128 13.41 16.57 3.79
N PRO A 129 14.44 17.43 3.84
CA PRO A 129 14.30 18.82 3.38
C PRO A 129 14.12 18.87 1.86
N ALA A 130 13.29 19.80 1.39
CA ALA A 130 13.17 20.06 -0.04
C ALA A 130 14.52 20.47 -0.64
N PRO A 131 14.87 20.03 -1.85
CA PRO A 131 16.09 20.45 -2.51
C PRO A 131 16.11 21.97 -2.71
N PHE A 132 17.26 22.61 -2.39
CA PHE A 132 17.46 24.04 -2.65
C PHE A 132 18.85 24.29 -3.23
N PRO A 133 18.97 24.91 -4.44
CA PRO A 133 17.87 25.28 -5.34
C PRO A 133 17.12 24.06 -5.89
N GLN A 134 15.86 24.24 -6.29
CA GLN A 134 15.10 23.20 -6.96
C GLN A 134 15.80 22.80 -8.28
N PRO A 135 15.94 21.48 -8.56
CA PRO A 135 16.76 21.03 -9.69
C PRO A 135 16.20 21.38 -11.06
N ILE A 136 14.87 21.36 -11.24
CA ILE A 136 14.19 21.65 -12.51
C ILE A 136 12.89 22.46 -12.27
N PRO A 137 12.96 23.65 -11.69
CA PRO A 137 11.77 24.40 -11.26
C PRO A 137 10.85 24.80 -12.43
N GLN A 138 11.34 24.81 -13.67
CA GLN A 138 10.54 25.08 -14.87
C GLN A 138 9.61 23.91 -15.23
N ILE A 139 9.89 22.69 -14.75
CA ILE A 139 9.10 21.50 -15.03
C ILE A 139 8.27 21.13 -13.80
N ALA A 140 8.93 20.93 -12.66
CA ALA A 140 8.29 20.62 -11.37
C ALA A 140 9.23 20.91 -10.20
N SER A 141 8.66 20.94 -9.01
CA SER A 141 9.38 21.10 -7.74
C SER A 141 8.99 19.97 -6.76
N LEU A 142 9.96 19.51 -5.98
CA LEU A 142 9.72 18.62 -4.84
C LEU A 142 9.42 19.46 -3.60
N THR A 143 8.33 19.14 -2.91
CA THR A 143 7.91 19.87 -1.70
C THR A 143 7.90 18.92 -0.49
N THR A 144 7.74 19.48 0.71
CA THR A 144 7.70 18.74 1.98
C THR A 144 6.29 18.57 2.52
N ASN A 145 5.27 18.63 1.65
CA ASN A 145 3.88 18.49 2.07
C ASN A 145 3.45 17.03 2.09
N ASP A 146 2.97 16.57 3.22
CA ASP A 146 2.33 15.27 3.32
C ASP A 146 0.95 15.31 2.64
N VAL A 147 0.55 14.19 2.04
CA VAL A 147 -0.71 14.13 1.32
C VAL A 147 -1.45 12.81 1.51
N TRP A 148 -2.73 12.92 1.84
CA TRP A 148 -3.66 11.79 1.87
C TRP A 148 -4.38 11.61 0.55
N LYS A 149 -4.46 10.37 0.09
CA LYS A 149 -5.21 9.95 -1.11
C LYS A 149 -6.13 8.79 -0.78
N VAL A 150 -7.28 8.76 -1.43
CA VAL A 150 -8.08 7.53 -1.49
C VAL A 150 -7.29 6.50 -2.29
N ALA A 151 -7.15 5.30 -1.75
CA ALA A 151 -6.46 4.19 -2.38
C ALA A 151 -7.44 3.05 -2.67
N PHE A 152 -7.39 2.53 -3.88
CA PHE A 152 -8.02 1.25 -4.23
C PHE A 152 -6.94 0.17 -4.13
N ASP A 153 -7.29 -0.96 -3.51
CA ASP A 153 -6.42 -2.14 -3.35
C ASP A 153 -7.02 -3.28 -4.18
N ALA A 154 -6.26 -3.76 -5.14
CA ALA A 154 -6.64 -4.90 -5.97
C ALA A 154 -5.49 -5.90 -6.04
N GLY A 155 -5.81 -7.19 -6.11
CA GLY A 155 -4.73 -8.17 -6.19
C GLY A 155 -5.19 -9.59 -6.03
N GLY A 156 -4.25 -10.44 -5.69
CA GLY A 156 -4.51 -11.85 -5.44
C GLY A 156 -3.30 -12.55 -4.84
N GLY A 157 -3.51 -13.77 -4.44
CA GLY A 157 -2.45 -14.54 -3.80
C GLY A 157 -2.89 -15.95 -3.43
N VAL A 158 -2.10 -16.53 -2.57
CA VAL A 158 -2.37 -17.85 -2.01
C VAL A 158 -2.05 -17.87 -0.53
N LYS A 159 -2.97 -18.43 0.26
CA LYS A 159 -2.74 -18.81 1.66
C LYS A 159 -2.43 -20.31 1.70
N ILE A 160 -1.35 -20.70 2.35
CA ILE A 160 -0.89 -22.10 2.46
C ILE A 160 -0.79 -22.47 3.94
N ARG A 161 -1.59 -23.43 4.39
CA ARG A 161 -1.54 -23.91 5.76
C ARG A 161 -0.27 -24.75 5.99
N LEU A 162 0.61 -24.27 6.85
CA LEU A 162 1.84 -24.95 7.25
C LEU A 162 1.57 -25.96 8.35
N ILE A 163 0.96 -25.51 9.42
CA ILE A 163 0.51 -26.29 10.59
C ILE A 163 -0.87 -25.76 11.00
N PRO A 164 -1.60 -26.40 11.92
CA PRO A 164 -2.82 -25.84 12.48
C PRO A 164 -2.60 -24.39 12.94
N HIS A 165 -3.50 -23.50 12.57
CA HIS A 165 -3.47 -22.07 12.89
C HIS A 165 -2.35 -21.23 12.26
N MET A 166 -1.37 -21.79 11.53
CA MET A 166 -0.34 -20.99 10.84
C MET A 166 -0.46 -21.09 9.32
N LEU A 167 -0.53 -19.92 8.69
CA LEU A 167 -0.59 -19.78 7.24
C LEU A 167 0.65 -19.06 6.73
N LEU A 168 1.21 -19.56 5.63
CA LEU A 168 2.12 -18.82 4.78
C LEU A 168 1.29 -18.10 3.72
N ARG A 169 1.65 -16.85 3.42
CA ARG A 169 0.98 -16.01 2.42
C ARG A 169 1.98 -15.57 1.34
N ALA A 170 1.59 -15.69 0.10
CA ALA A 170 2.27 -15.09 -1.04
C ALA A 170 1.24 -14.31 -1.85
N GLU A 171 1.45 -13.02 -2.02
CA GLU A 171 0.45 -12.10 -2.57
C GLU A 171 1.09 -11.13 -3.56
N PHE A 172 0.29 -10.66 -4.48
CA PHE A 172 0.60 -9.51 -5.32
C PHE A 172 -0.55 -8.52 -5.17
N ARG A 173 -0.22 -7.30 -4.75
CA ARG A 173 -1.19 -6.22 -4.54
C ARG A 173 -0.84 -5.02 -5.39
N ASP A 174 -1.85 -4.36 -5.92
CA ASP A 174 -1.76 -3.08 -6.61
C ASP A 174 -2.54 -2.03 -5.82
N TYR A 175 -1.84 -0.98 -5.38
CA TYR A 175 -2.42 0.16 -4.71
C TYR A 175 -2.55 1.32 -5.70
N ILE A 176 -3.78 1.63 -6.05
CA ILE A 176 -4.13 2.61 -7.08
C ILE A 176 -4.58 3.90 -6.41
N THR A 177 -3.88 5.00 -6.68
CA THR A 177 -4.22 6.34 -6.20
C THR A 177 -4.21 7.36 -7.33
N THR A 178 -4.61 8.59 -7.04
CA THR A 178 -4.33 9.72 -7.93
C THR A 178 -2.90 10.22 -7.70
N PHE A 179 -2.27 10.76 -8.74
CA PHE A 179 -0.90 11.30 -8.67
C PHE A 179 -0.75 12.31 -7.50
N PRO A 180 0.32 12.21 -6.67
CA PRO A 180 0.52 13.06 -5.48
C PRO A 180 1.07 14.44 -5.85
N ARG A 181 0.23 15.33 -6.40
CA ARG A 181 0.62 16.66 -6.90
C ARG A 181 1.04 17.64 -5.81
N GLN A 182 0.83 17.35 -4.55
CA GLN A 182 1.27 18.19 -3.45
C GLN A 182 2.73 17.95 -3.07
N GLU A 183 3.26 16.78 -3.38
CA GLU A 183 4.68 16.41 -3.16
C GLU A 183 5.53 16.74 -4.38
N ILE A 184 5.04 16.35 -5.55
CA ILE A 184 5.64 16.65 -6.85
C ILE A 184 4.74 17.67 -7.52
N VAL A 185 5.10 18.95 -7.37
CA VAL A 185 4.29 20.10 -7.84
C VAL A 185 4.71 20.48 -9.24
N PRO A 186 3.91 20.23 -10.30
CA PRO A 186 4.19 20.70 -11.63
C PRO A 186 4.23 22.23 -11.66
N ALA A 187 5.16 22.81 -12.43
CA ALA A 187 5.20 24.26 -12.64
C ALA A 187 3.91 24.76 -13.35
N PRO A 188 3.57 26.04 -13.26
CA PRO A 188 2.39 26.60 -13.91
C PRO A 188 2.30 26.21 -15.39
N HIS A 189 1.10 25.81 -15.83
CA HIS A 189 0.80 25.31 -17.18
C HIS A 189 1.34 23.91 -17.53
N ASN A 190 2.12 23.26 -16.65
CA ASN A 190 2.56 21.88 -16.84
C ASN A 190 1.50 20.91 -16.30
N THR A 191 1.41 19.74 -16.93
CA THR A 191 0.44 18.72 -16.54
C THR A 191 1.12 17.44 -16.12
N ALA A 192 0.91 17.03 -14.87
CA ALA A 192 1.07 15.65 -14.45
C ALA A 192 -0.30 14.97 -14.52
N ARG A 193 -0.46 13.98 -15.35
CA ARG A 193 -1.72 13.23 -15.49
C ARG A 193 -1.51 11.78 -15.15
N GLY A 194 -2.51 11.16 -14.60
CA GLY A 194 -2.58 9.70 -14.51
C GLY A 194 -3.00 9.17 -13.16
N ILE A 195 -3.25 7.90 -13.21
CA ILE A 195 -3.39 6.99 -12.08
C ILE A 195 -1.96 6.68 -11.63
N PHE A 196 -1.74 6.67 -10.32
CA PHE A 196 -0.48 6.28 -9.73
C PHE A 196 -0.65 4.89 -9.14
N GLU A 197 0.01 3.92 -9.74
CA GLU A 197 -0.08 2.50 -9.40
C GLU A 197 1.17 2.05 -8.68
N GLN A 198 0.96 1.20 -7.67
CA GLN A 198 2.03 0.62 -6.89
C GLN A 198 1.85 -0.87 -6.76
N PHE A 199 2.62 -1.61 -7.52
CA PHE A 199 2.64 -3.07 -7.50
C PHE A 199 3.54 -3.58 -6.37
N THR A 200 2.99 -4.43 -5.51
CA THR A 200 3.72 -4.90 -4.33
C THR A 200 3.57 -6.42 -4.19
N PRO A 201 4.58 -7.20 -4.61
CA PRO A 201 4.71 -8.58 -4.19
C PRO A 201 5.01 -8.63 -2.69
N LEU A 202 4.26 -9.46 -1.97
CA LEU A 202 4.29 -9.60 -0.52
C LEU A 202 4.40 -11.07 -0.13
N PHE A 203 5.25 -11.35 0.84
CA PHE A 203 5.35 -12.64 1.51
C PHE A 203 5.11 -12.44 2.99
N GLY A 204 4.36 -13.34 3.62
CA GLY A 204 3.99 -13.17 5.01
C GLY A 204 3.60 -14.46 5.69
N VAL A 205 3.41 -14.33 6.99
CA VAL A 205 2.87 -15.37 7.84
C VAL A 205 1.68 -14.83 8.61
N SER A 206 0.72 -15.68 8.88
CA SER A 206 -0.42 -15.31 9.71
C SER A 206 -0.83 -16.46 10.63
N TYR A 207 -1.52 -16.09 11.68
CA TYR A 207 -2.06 -17.00 12.70
C TYR A 207 -3.59 -16.83 12.76
N THR A 208 -4.30 -17.95 12.76
CA THR A 208 -5.77 -18.01 12.87
C THR A 208 -6.20 -18.48 14.27
N PHE A 209 -7.28 -17.91 14.80
CA PHE A 209 -7.80 -18.24 16.13
C PHE A 209 -9.31 -18.03 16.21
#